data_a62d2302001940a39e1fb701f7f72e94
#
_entry.id   a62d2302001940a39e1fb701f7f72e94
#
_cell.length_a   1.000
_cell.length_b   1.000
_cell.length_c   1.000
_cell.angle_alpha   90.00
_cell.angle_beta   90.00
_cell.angle_gamma   90.00
#
_symmetry.space_group_name_H-M   'P 1'
#
loop_
_entity.id
_entity.type
_entity.pdbx_description
1 polymer ?
#
loop_
_entity_poly.entity_id
_entity_poly.type
_entity_poly.pdbx_seq_one_letter_code
_entity_poly.pdbx_strand_id
1 'polypeptide(L)'
;DYGRSRGLGDVYKRQDCANKLKKLLLKDNVVVISEGDPLFYGSFVHLFRLLKKDVNIEFVPGITAMSGAWNNSKLPIAMGDQPLTILMGIQSREELKSHLESSKNVVIMKVGTQLEKVKSVLEEADRLNKALVIEKATMPEQKIIPLREYTKSEAPYFSIILISEDHYE
;
A
#
# COMPACT_ATOMS: atom_id res chain seq x y z
N ASP A 1 10.20 10.50 -0.60
CA ASP A 1 9.38 11.70 -0.34
C ASP A 1 8.03 11.65 -1.08
N TYR A 2 7.20 10.67 -0.73
CA TYR A 2 5.91 10.43 -1.39
C TYR A 2 4.74 11.21 -0.76
N GLY A 3 5.00 12.00 0.27
CA GLY A 3 3.97 12.73 1.02
C GLY A 3 3.83 14.22 0.69
N ARG A 4 4.71 14.77 -0.14
CA ARG A 4 4.70 16.21 -0.43
C ARG A 4 4.20 16.51 -1.83
N SER A 5 3.13 17.27 -1.82
CA SER A 5 2.54 18.05 -2.92
C SER A 5 2.15 17.24 -4.16
N ARG A 6 0.88 16.97 -4.27
CA ARG A 6 0.20 16.89 -5.57
C ARG A 6 0.23 18.28 -6.21
N GLY A 7 1.44 18.86 -6.35
CA GLY A 7 1.66 20.17 -6.93
C GLY A 7 1.60 20.10 -8.45
N LEU A 8 1.39 21.25 -9.09
CA LEU A 8 1.42 21.42 -10.54
C LEU A 8 2.64 20.73 -11.18
N GLY A 9 3.79 20.73 -10.52
CA GLY A 9 5.02 20.07 -11.00
C GLY A 9 4.88 18.55 -11.20
N ASP A 10 4.14 17.84 -10.36
CA ASP A 10 3.92 16.40 -10.53
C ASP A 10 2.95 16.10 -11.68
N VAL A 11 1.97 16.95 -11.90
CA VAL A 11 1.05 16.84 -13.05
C VAL A 11 1.82 17.03 -14.36
N TYR A 12 2.67 18.05 -14.45
CA TYR A 12 3.51 18.30 -15.63
C TYR A 12 4.48 17.15 -15.92
N LYS A 13 5.14 16.62 -14.89
CA LYS A 13 6.04 15.46 -15.04
C LYS A 13 5.31 14.22 -15.58
N ARG A 14 4.10 13.95 -15.08
CA ARG A 14 3.28 12.84 -15.56
C ARG A 14 2.84 13.04 -17.00
N GLN A 15 2.44 14.27 -17.37
CA GLN A 15 2.07 14.60 -18.74
C GLN A 15 3.26 14.48 -19.71
N ASP A 16 4.45 14.96 -19.32
CA ASP A 16 5.68 14.81 -20.10
C ASP A 16 6.04 13.34 -20.29
N CYS A 17 5.96 12.54 -19.23
CA CYS A 17 6.17 11.09 -19.29
C CYS A 17 5.19 10.41 -20.25
N ALA A 18 3.90 10.74 -20.17
CA ALA A 18 2.89 10.19 -21.08
C ALA A 18 3.18 10.58 -22.54
N ASN A 19 3.59 11.82 -22.80
CA ASN A 19 3.94 12.27 -24.14
C ASN A 19 5.20 11.56 -24.68
N LYS A 20 6.20 11.30 -23.83
CA LYS A 20 7.39 10.52 -24.21
C LYS A 20 7.00 9.07 -24.55
N LEU A 21 6.15 8.43 -23.75
CA LEU A 21 5.66 7.09 -24.04
C LEU A 21 4.92 7.03 -25.39
N LYS A 22 4.03 7.98 -25.67
CA LYS A 22 3.34 8.05 -26.97
C LYS A 22 4.30 8.16 -28.16
N LYS A 23 5.39 8.94 -28.02
CA LYS A 23 6.40 9.05 -29.07
C LYS A 23 7.19 7.77 -29.28
N LEU A 24 7.51 7.04 -28.21
CA LEU A 24 8.20 5.75 -28.30
C LEU A 24 7.32 4.71 -28.97
N LEU A 25 6.03 4.65 -28.63
CA LEU A 25 5.05 3.73 -29.19
C LEU A 25 4.81 3.91 -30.69
N LEU A 26 5.22 5.04 -31.30
CA LEU A 26 5.20 5.18 -32.78
C LEU A 26 6.23 4.31 -33.48
N LYS A 27 7.21 3.79 -32.75
CA LYS A 27 8.34 3.05 -33.31
C LYS A 27 8.42 1.62 -32.82
N ASP A 28 8.11 1.39 -31.54
CA ASP A 28 8.32 0.12 -30.85
C ASP A 28 7.22 -0.14 -29.81
N ASN A 29 7.09 -1.42 -29.41
CA ASN A 29 6.35 -1.79 -28.23
C ASN A 29 7.08 -1.32 -26.96
N VAL A 30 6.36 -0.78 -26.01
CA VAL A 30 6.91 -0.26 -24.76
C VAL A 30 6.37 -1.05 -23.58
N VAL A 31 7.26 -1.48 -22.70
CA VAL A 31 6.90 -2.14 -21.43
C VAL A 31 7.16 -1.15 -20.29
N VAL A 32 6.15 -0.93 -19.43
CA VAL A 32 6.29 -0.17 -18.19
C VAL A 32 6.29 -1.14 -17.02
N ILE A 33 7.40 -1.17 -16.28
CA ILE A 33 7.56 -2.05 -15.12
C ILE A 33 7.05 -1.33 -13.86
N SER A 34 6.26 -2.03 -13.06
CA SER A 34 5.75 -1.56 -11.77
C SER A 34 6.11 -2.56 -10.66
N GLU A 35 6.42 -2.06 -9.48
CA GLU A 35 6.52 -2.90 -8.28
C GLU A 35 5.11 -3.28 -7.80
N GLY A 36 4.84 -4.59 -7.73
CA GLY A 36 3.51 -5.10 -7.41
C GLY A 36 2.52 -5.02 -8.57
N ASP A 37 1.25 -4.85 -8.28
CA ASP A 37 0.21 -4.74 -9.31
C ASP A 37 0.14 -3.32 -9.89
N PRO A 38 0.14 -3.15 -11.23
CA PRO A 38 0.19 -1.83 -11.86
C PRO A 38 -1.06 -0.97 -11.60
N LEU A 39 -2.20 -1.59 -11.29
CA LEU A 39 -3.46 -0.88 -11.07
C LEU A 39 -3.82 -0.71 -9.58
N PHE A 40 -3.03 -1.29 -8.67
CA PHE A 40 -3.30 -1.26 -7.24
C PHE A 40 -2.41 -0.25 -6.51
N TYR A 41 -2.92 0.94 -6.24
CA TYR A 41 -2.24 2.05 -5.54
C TYR A 41 -0.88 2.48 -6.12
N GLY A 42 -0.52 1.98 -7.31
CA GLY A 42 0.72 2.30 -8.01
C GLY A 42 0.66 3.64 -8.74
N SER A 43 1.83 4.22 -9.00
CA SER A 43 1.95 5.49 -9.75
C SER A 43 1.54 5.34 -11.22
N PHE A 44 1.58 4.13 -11.78
CA PHE A 44 1.17 3.86 -13.16
C PHE A 44 -0.30 4.23 -13.44
N VAL A 45 -1.18 4.13 -12.44
CA VAL A 45 -2.60 4.53 -12.58
C VAL A 45 -2.75 5.96 -13.12
N HIS A 46 -1.82 6.85 -12.79
CA HIS A 46 -1.85 8.22 -13.31
C HIS A 46 -1.48 8.29 -14.80
N LEU A 47 -0.48 7.50 -15.22
CA LEU A 47 -0.11 7.40 -16.64
C LEU A 47 -1.20 6.70 -17.44
N PHE A 48 -1.78 5.62 -16.91
CA PHE A 48 -2.91 4.93 -17.51
C PHE A 48 -4.07 5.89 -17.85
N ARG A 49 -4.45 6.78 -16.91
CA ARG A 49 -5.50 7.76 -17.14
C ARG A 49 -5.20 8.72 -18.29
N LEU A 50 -3.93 9.02 -18.54
CA LEU A 50 -3.49 9.92 -19.63
C LEU A 50 -3.34 9.18 -20.96
N LEU A 51 -3.14 7.87 -20.94
CA LEU A 51 -2.83 7.08 -22.13
C LEU A 51 -4.03 6.29 -22.67
N LYS A 52 -4.95 5.84 -21.81
CA LYS A 52 -5.99 4.85 -22.10
C LYS A 52 -6.93 5.17 -23.28
N LYS A 53 -6.99 6.43 -23.70
CA LYS A 53 -7.83 6.83 -24.84
C LYS A 53 -7.09 6.76 -26.18
N ASP A 54 -5.75 6.80 -26.13
CA ASP A 54 -4.93 7.01 -27.33
C ASP A 54 -4.05 5.79 -27.63
N VAL A 55 -3.93 4.84 -26.67
CA VAL A 55 -3.00 3.74 -26.75
C VAL A 55 -3.69 2.45 -26.30
N ASN A 56 -3.46 1.36 -27.03
CA ASN A 56 -3.81 0.02 -26.55
C ASN A 56 -2.85 -0.38 -25.43
N ILE A 57 -3.38 -0.79 -24.27
CA ILE A 57 -2.60 -1.15 -23.09
C ILE A 57 -3.01 -2.53 -22.61
N GLU A 58 -2.05 -3.42 -22.53
CA GLU A 58 -2.20 -4.74 -21.93
C GLU A 58 -1.64 -4.72 -20.51
N PHE A 59 -2.30 -5.42 -19.60
CA PHE A 59 -1.88 -5.54 -18.22
C PHE A 59 -1.46 -6.95 -17.88
N VAL A 60 -0.31 -7.07 -17.25
CA VAL A 60 0.10 -8.30 -16.58
C VAL A 60 -0.15 -8.10 -15.08
N PRO A 61 -1.07 -8.86 -14.47
CA PRO A 61 -1.34 -8.75 -13.03
C PRO A 61 -0.09 -9.04 -12.21
N GLY A 62 0.12 -8.26 -11.17
CA GLY A 62 1.24 -8.44 -10.25
C GLY A 62 0.79 -8.82 -8.84
N ILE A 63 1.71 -9.37 -8.05
CA ILE A 63 1.48 -9.65 -6.64
C ILE A 63 1.51 -8.31 -5.89
N THR A 64 0.43 -7.97 -5.19
CA THR A 64 0.38 -6.75 -4.40
C THR A 64 1.31 -6.84 -3.19
N ALA A 65 1.83 -5.71 -2.70
CA ALA A 65 2.68 -5.67 -1.52
C ALA A 65 1.99 -6.29 -0.29
N MET A 66 0.67 -6.11 -0.14
CA MET A 66 -0.08 -6.71 0.95
C MET A 66 -0.17 -8.24 0.82
N SER A 67 -0.33 -8.79 -0.41
CA SER A 67 -0.30 -10.24 -0.62
C SER A 67 1.07 -10.82 -0.25
N GLY A 68 2.15 -10.16 -0.63
CA GLY A 68 3.50 -10.51 -0.19
C GLY A 68 3.64 -10.49 1.33
N ALA A 69 3.07 -9.48 2.00
CA ALA A 69 3.16 -9.34 3.44
C ALA A 69 2.46 -10.47 4.19
N TRP A 70 1.17 -10.74 3.94
CA TRP A 70 0.46 -11.79 4.68
C TRP A 70 0.93 -13.20 4.35
N ASN A 71 1.36 -13.48 3.10
CA ASN A 71 1.94 -14.79 2.76
C ASN A 71 3.26 -15.04 3.53
N ASN A 72 4.15 -14.04 3.58
CA ASN A 72 5.41 -14.19 4.29
C ASN A 72 5.24 -14.21 5.82
N SER A 73 4.23 -13.55 6.36
CA SER A 73 3.89 -13.65 7.78
C SER A 73 3.16 -14.93 8.14
N LYS A 74 2.79 -15.77 7.14
CA LYS A 74 1.98 -16.99 7.30
C LYS A 74 0.65 -16.71 7.98
N LEU A 75 0.09 -15.54 7.74
CA LEU A 75 -1.14 -15.07 8.34
C LEU A 75 -2.26 -15.10 7.30
N PRO A 76 -3.29 -15.95 7.47
CA PRO A 76 -4.52 -15.81 6.72
C PRO A 76 -5.17 -14.47 7.08
N ILE A 77 -5.20 -13.53 6.14
CA ILE A 77 -5.69 -12.17 6.44
C ILE A 77 -7.21 -12.09 6.52
N ALA A 78 -7.91 -12.96 5.81
CA ALA A 78 -9.35 -13.11 5.86
C ALA A 78 -9.74 -14.52 5.38
N MET A 79 -10.79 -15.10 5.95
CA MET A 79 -11.28 -16.43 5.62
C MET A 79 -12.79 -16.42 5.35
N GLY A 80 -13.24 -17.31 4.46
CA GLY A 80 -14.67 -17.49 4.16
C GLY A 80 -15.33 -16.20 3.67
N ASP A 81 -16.28 -15.69 4.41
CA ASP A 81 -17.07 -14.49 4.15
C ASP A 81 -16.56 -13.23 4.89
N GLN A 82 -15.42 -13.33 5.55
CA GLN A 82 -14.83 -12.23 6.30
C GLN A 82 -14.42 -11.06 5.36
N PRO A 83 -14.87 -9.84 5.62
CA PRO A 83 -14.43 -8.68 4.84
C PRO A 83 -12.98 -8.31 5.16
N LEU A 84 -12.28 -7.81 4.14
CA LEU A 84 -10.96 -7.20 4.27
C LEU A 84 -11.04 -5.70 3.98
N THR A 85 -10.59 -4.89 4.92
CA THR A 85 -10.53 -3.43 4.77
C THR A 85 -9.10 -2.96 4.55
N ILE A 86 -8.88 -2.14 3.52
CA ILE A 86 -7.58 -1.56 3.20
C ILE A 86 -7.61 -0.08 3.55
N LEU A 87 -6.73 0.31 4.47
CA LEU A 87 -6.59 1.69 4.95
C LEU A 87 -5.24 2.28 4.54
N MET A 88 -5.17 3.60 4.54
CA MET A 88 -3.94 4.35 4.31
C MET A 88 -3.55 5.10 5.58
N GLY A 89 -2.33 4.93 6.05
CA GLY A 89 -1.82 5.64 7.23
C GLY A 89 -1.92 7.16 7.14
N ILE A 90 -2.04 7.71 5.93
CA ILE A 90 -2.22 9.14 5.68
C ILE A 90 -3.66 9.65 5.91
N GLN A 91 -4.64 8.77 6.10
CA GLN A 91 -6.02 9.17 6.45
C GLN A 91 -6.07 9.88 7.81
N SER A 92 -7.16 10.61 8.07
CA SER A 92 -7.36 11.26 9.37
C SER A 92 -7.50 10.24 10.51
N ARG A 93 -7.33 10.69 11.75
CA ARG A 93 -7.52 9.82 12.94
C ARG A 93 -8.95 9.29 13.01
N GLU A 94 -9.90 10.14 12.73
CA GLU A 94 -11.34 9.86 12.78
C GLU A 94 -11.72 8.80 11.76
N GLU A 95 -11.22 8.92 10.53
CA GLU A 95 -11.45 7.93 9.48
C GLU A 95 -10.82 6.58 9.83
N LEU A 96 -9.55 6.58 10.28
CA LEU A 96 -8.87 5.36 10.69
C LEU A 96 -9.61 4.66 11.83
N LYS A 97 -10.02 5.41 12.87
CA LYS A 97 -10.73 4.89 14.03
C LYS A 97 -12.06 4.26 13.63
N SER A 98 -12.87 4.98 12.87
CA SER A 98 -14.19 4.50 12.42
C SER A 98 -14.09 3.18 11.65
N HIS A 99 -13.09 3.05 10.77
CA HIS A 99 -12.87 1.81 10.04
C HIS A 99 -12.32 0.68 10.90
N LEU A 100 -11.46 0.97 11.86
CA LEU A 100 -10.91 -0.04 12.78
C LEU A 100 -11.96 -0.58 13.74
N GLU A 101 -12.94 0.22 14.15
CA GLU A 101 -14.06 -0.20 14.99
C GLU A 101 -15.04 -1.11 14.23
N SER A 102 -15.21 -0.90 12.92
CA SER A 102 -16.17 -1.64 12.08
C SER A 102 -15.57 -2.84 11.34
N SER A 103 -14.24 -2.99 11.29
CA SER A 103 -13.55 -3.98 10.45
C SER A 103 -12.64 -4.87 11.28
N LYS A 104 -12.79 -6.19 11.11
CA LYS A 104 -11.97 -7.19 11.82
C LYS A 104 -10.60 -7.39 11.20
N ASN A 105 -10.57 -7.54 9.89
CA ASN A 105 -9.35 -7.77 9.11
C ASN A 105 -8.98 -6.51 8.36
N VAL A 106 -7.80 -5.97 8.65
CA VAL A 106 -7.37 -4.67 8.13
C VAL A 106 -5.93 -4.72 7.66
N VAL A 107 -5.68 -4.11 6.51
CA VAL A 107 -4.33 -3.81 6.02
C VAL A 107 -4.15 -2.30 6.02
N ILE A 108 -3.10 -1.80 6.66
CA ILE A 108 -2.76 -0.36 6.61
C ILE A 108 -1.48 -0.18 5.80
N MET A 109 -1.61 0.57 4.71
CA MET A 109 -0.51 0.95 3.82
C MET A 109 -0.08 2.40 4.05
N LYS A 110 1.07 2.80 3.47
CA LYS A 110 1.59 4.18 3.54
C LYS A 110 1.74 4.68 4.99
N VAL A 111 2.28 3.82 5.83
CA VAL A 111 2.47 4.08 7.26
C VAL A 111 3.58 5.11 7.48
N GLY A 112 4.79 4.87 6.97
CA GLY A 112 5.94 5.79 6.99
C GLY A 112 6.02 6.69 8.22
N THR A 113 5.98 7.99 7.99
CA THR A 113 5.96 9.05 9.02
C THR A 113 4.65 9.13 9.81
N GLN A 114 3.64 8.35 9.44
CA GLN A 114 2.34 8.33 10.11
C GLN A 114 2.25 7.27 11.22
N LEU A 115 3.34 6.53 11.44
CA LEU A 115 3.37 5.37 12.33
C LEU A 115 2.85 5.67 13.73
N GLU A 116 3.32 6.74 14.37
CA GLU A 116 2.89 7.11 15.73
C GLU A 116 1.38 7.41 15.79
N LYS A 117 0.85 8.12 14.79
CA LYS A 117 -0.60 8.34 14.68
C LYS A 117 -1.35 7.01 14.56
N VAL A 118 -0.88 6.12 13.67
CA VAL A 118 -1.51 4.81 13.43
C VAL A 118 -1.47 3.95 14.70
N LYS A 119 -0.33 3.89 15.41
CA LYS A 119 -0.19 3.17 16.68
C LYS A 119 -1.18 3.69 17.73
N SER A 120 -1.25 5.01 17.90
CA SER A 120 -2.16 5.63 18.88
C SER A 120 -3.63 5.32 18.56
N VAL A 121 -4.03 5.34 17.29
CA VAL A 121 -5.42 4.99 16.90
C VAL A 121 -5.69 3.50 17.11
N LEU A 122 -4.72 2.63 16.83
CA LEU A 122 -4.85 1.19 17.09
C LEU A 122 -4.94 0.88 18.58
N GLU A 123 -4.23 1.63 19.43
CA GLU A 123 -4.32 1.51 20.88
C GLU A 123 -5.71 1.92 21.38
N GLU A 124 -6.24 3.06 20.93
CA GLU A 124 -7.59 3.52 21.24
C GLU A 124 -8.70 2.55 20.80
N ALA A 125 -8.46 1.82 19.71
CA ALA A 125 -9.39 0.82 19.19
C ALA A 125 -9.17 -0.59 19.80
N ASP A 126 -8.28 -0.75 20.77
CA ASP A 126 -7.86 -2.03 21.36
C ASP A 126 -7.39 -3.07 20.32
N ARG A 127 -6.68 -2.59 19.29
CA ARG A 127 -6.21 -3.41 18.16
C ARG A 127 -4.69 -3.49 18.04
N LEU A 128 -3.95 -2.76 18.88
CA LEU A 128 -2.47 -2.70 18.81
C LEU A 128 -1.83 -4.08 19.01
N ASN A 129 -2.37 -4.88 19.92
CA ASN A 129 -1.87 -6.23 20.22
C ASN A 129 -2.14 -7.24 19.09
N LYS A 130 -3.11 -6.96 18.21
CA LYS A 130 -3.48 -7.79 17.06
C LYS A 130 -2.79 -7.35 15.77
N ALA A 131 -1.86 -6.42 15.84
CA ALA A 131 -1.22 -5.82 14.70
C ALA A 131 0.23 -6.29 14.54
N LEU A 132 0.59 -6.64 13.30
CA LEU A 132 1.97 -6.88 12.86
C LEU A 132 2.42 -5.77 11.94
N VAL A 133 3.64 -5.29 12.10
CA VAL A 133 4.31 -4.50 11.08
C VAL A 133 5.26 -5.40 10.28
N ILE A 134 5.13 -5.35 8.96
CA ILE A 134 5.99 -6.06 8.02
C ILE A 134 6.80 -5.02 7.25
N GLU A 135 8.11 -5.00 7.47
CA GLU A 135 9.04 -4.21 6.69
C GLU A 135 9.57 -5.03 5.53
N LYS A 136 9.66 -4.45 4.33
CA LYS A 136 10.30 -5.02 3.15
C LYS A 136 9.84 -6.46 2.86
N ALA A 137 8.54 -6.69 2.90
CA ALA A 137 7.97 -8.01 2.62
C ALA A 137 8.54 -8.60 1.32
N THR A 138 8.89 -9.89 1.34
CA THR A 138 9.50 -10.64 0.22
C THR A 138 10.93 -10.27 -0.15
N MET A 139 11.53 -9.28 0.52
CA MET A 139 12.92 -8.88 0.30
C MET A 139 13.87 -9.58 1.31
N PRO A 140 15.18 -9.67 1.00
CA PRO A 140 16.14 -10.29 1.93
C PRO A 140 16.17 -9.69 3.33
N GLU A 141 15.90 -8.38 3.46
CA GLU A 141 15.91 -7.66 4.75
C GLU A 141 14.53 -7.60 5.40
N GLN A 142 13.62 -8.48 5.01
CA GLN A 142 12.27 -8.55 5.59
C GLN A 142 12.31 -8.67 7.11
N LYS A 143 11.43 -7.92 7.78
CA LYS A 143 11.16 -8.06 9.20
C LYS A 143 9.66 -8.15 9.44
N ILE A 144 9.28 -9.04 10.34
CA ILE A 144 7.90 -9.21 10.81
C ILE A 144 7.94 -9.03 12.32
N ILE A 145 7.29 -7.99 12.82
CA ILE A 145 7.41 -7.59 14.23
C ILE A 145 6.01 -7.29 14.77
N PRO A 146 5.62 -7.80 15.95
CA PRO A 146 4.42 -7.33 16.64
C PRO A 146 4.47 -5.81 16.81
N LEU A 147 3.41 -5.11 16.42
CA LEU A 147 3.46 -3.65 16.38
C LEU A 147 3.68 -3.01 17.75
N ARG A 148 3.22 -3.66 18.84
CA ARG A 148 3.48 -3.26 20.22
C ARG A 148 4.97 -3.25 20.59
N GLU A 149 5.78 -4.11 19.95
CA GLU A 149 7.22 -4.25 20.17
C GLU A 149 8.05 -3.36 19.21
N TYR A 150 7.38 -2.71 18.27
CA TYR A 150 8.05 -1.88 17.29
C TYR A 150 8.41 -0.52 17.87
N THR A 151 9.71 -0.27 18.08
CA THR A 151 10.23 0.88 18.83
C THR A 151 10.60 2.09 18.00
N LYS A 152 10.60 1.97 16.66
CA LYS A 152 10.90 3.11 15.78
C LYS A 152 9.72 4.10 15.77
N SER A 153 10.01 5.39 15.64
CA SER A 153 9.03 6.46 15.46
C SER A 153 8.46 6.53 14.04
N GLU A 154 9.20 6.01 13.05
CA GLU A 154 8.80 5.96 11.66
C GLU A 154 9.06 4.57 11.07
N ALA A 155 8.21 4.14 10.14
CA ALA A 155 8.41 2.91 9.40
C ALA A 155 9.12 3.18 8.06
N PRO A 156 9.97 2.26 7.56
CA PRO A 156 10.49 2.35 6.20
C PRO A 156 9.39 2.47 5.15
N TYR A 157 9.72 2.99 3.97
CA TYR A 157 8.77 3.14 2.87
C TYR A 157 8.02 1.84 2.54
N PHE A 158 8.74 0.73 2.44
CA PHE A 158 8.15 -0.59 2.21
C PHE A 158 7.71 -1.22 3.53
N SER A 159 6.67 -0.67 4.13
CA SER A 159 6.08 -1.20 5.36
C SER A 159 4.57 -1.27 5.25
N ILE A 160 4.02 -2.36 5.79
CA ILE A 160 2.58 -2.63 5.84
C ILE A 160 2.26 -3.08 7.26
N ILE A 161 1.12 -2.63 7.80
CA ILE A 161 0.56 -3.17 9.03
C ILE A 161 -0.58 -4.11 8.67
N LEU A 162 -0.56 -5.31 9.23
CA LEU A 162 -1.62 -6.30 9.14
C LEU A 162 -2.30 -6.44 10.49
N ILE A 163 -3.62 -6.50 10.48
CA ILE A 163 -4.45 -6.69 11.66
C ILE A 163 -5.48 -7.78 11.33
N SER A 164 -5.47 -8.87 12.09
CA SER A 164 -6.44 -9.96 11.96
C SER A 164 -6.90 -10.40 13.34
N GLU A 165 -8.16 -10.77 13.49
CA GLU A 165 -8.66 -11.33 14.75
C GLU A 165 -8.15 -12.75 15.00
N ASP A 166 -7.90 -13.51 13.93
CA ASP A 166 -7.53 -14.94 14.02
C ASP A 166 -6.01 -15.13 14.24
N HIS A 167 -5.28 -14.07 14.59
CA HIS A 167 -3.83 -14.05 14.53
C HIS A 167 -3.11 -14.71 15.73
N TYR A 168 -3.77 -14.99 16.85
CA TYR A 168 -3.08 -15.32 18.12
C TYR A 168 -3.69 -16.51 18.89
N GLU A 169 -4.23 -17.49 18.20
CA GLU A 169 -4.52 -18.79 18.81
C GLU A 169 -3.46 -19.84 18.45
#